data_f334b4161a8cd2c5ea41553554c28f2b
#
_entry.id   f334b4161a8cd2c5ea41553554c28f2b
#
_cell.length_a   1.000
_cell.length_b   1.000
_cell.length_c   1.000
_cell.angle_alpha   90.00
_cell.angle_beta   90.00
_cell.angle_gamma   90.00
#
_symmetry.space_group_name_H-M   'P 1'
#
loop_
_entity.id
_entity.type
_entity.pdbx_description
1 polymer ?
#
loop_
_entity_poly.entity_id
_entity_poly.type
_entity_poly.pdbx_seq_one_letter_code
_entity_poly.pdbx_strand_id
1 'polypeptide(L)'
;MHAKSSFWIVPALFFLAAAFINIYGNMKGLAIAGTVKPALLPLLAVTTLVAAGGADTRDTRRLVLAQLLGCTGDTLLLFTGFYPFIGGMLAFLMGHLCYISLFGGTSWKGFGLKTWIPALVIMGGIVAGLIRLIGVEGDLLVPMCVYGMVLMLLIFSGLSGVFRCRGNAWWLVLAGALLFTFSDALIALETFSEEPQRWIPATIMVTYLAAQSLLAAGALHIKKR
;
A
#
# COMPACT_ATOMS: atom_id res chain seq x y z
N MET A 1 30.20 17.28 -3.39
CA MET A 1 29.11 16.71 -4.23
C MET A 1 29.36 15.20 -4.34
N HIS A 2 28.74 14.37 -3.48
CA HIS A 2 28.82 12.93 -3.66
C HIS A 2 27.97 12.56 -4.88
N ALA A 3 28.60 11.95 -5.89
CA ALA A 3 27.90 11.32 -7.00
C ALA A 3 26.86 10.37 -6.40
N LYS A 4 25.57 10.65 -6.60
CA LYS A 4 24.50 9.73 -6.20
C LYS A 4 24.75 8.44 -6.97
N SER A 5 25.17 7.39 -6.27
CA SER A 5 25.43 6.11 -6.88
C SER A 5 24.15 5.65 -7.58
N SER A 6 24.21 5.44 -8.89
CA SER A 6 23.08 4.96 -9.68
C SER A 6 22.78 3.47 -9.44
N PHE A 7 23.36 2.87 -8.42
CA PHE A 7 23.21 1.46 -8.08
C PHE A 7 21.77 1.01 -7.79
N TRP A 8 20.89 1.93 -7.38
CA TRP A 8 19.47 1.63 -7.20
C TRP A 8 18.74 1.27 -8.51
N ILE A 9 19.29 1.66 -9.67
CA ILE A 9 18.68 1.38 -10.98
C ILE A 9 18.64 -0.14 -11.25
N VAL A 10 19.68 -0.86 -10.86
CA VAL A 10 19.74 -2.32 -11.11
C VAL A 10 18.59 -3.07 -10.42
N PRO A 11 18.40 -2.98 -9.09
CA PRO A 11 17.25 -3.65 -8.45
C PRO A 11 15.91 -3.09 -8.92
N ALA A 12 15.83 -1.80 -9.31
CA ALA A 12 14.62 -1.23 -9.88
C ALA A 12 14.26 -1.87 -11.22
N LEU A 13 15.22 -2.14 -12.09
CA LEU A 13 14.99 -2.85 -13.36
C LEU A 13 14.50 -4.28 -13.13
N PHE A 14 15.08 -5.01 -12.17
CA PHE A 14 14.57 -6.34 -11.79
C PHE A 14 13.16 -6.28 -11.25
N PHE A 15 12.84 -5.28 -10.40
CA PHE A 15 11.48 -5.06 -9.92
C PHE A 15 10.51 -4.80 -11.08
N LEU A 16 10.86 -3.93 -12.02
CA LEU A 16 10.01 -3.60 -13.18
C LEU A 16 9.80 -4.80 -14.10
N ALA A 17 10.85 -5.61 -14.34
CA ALA A 17 10.74 -6.82 -15.13
C ALA A 17 9.82 -7.86 -14.44
N ALA A 18 10.00 -8.09 -13.15
CA ALA A 18 9.13 -8.95 -12.35
C ALA A 18 7.68 -8.45 -12.31
N ALA A 19 7.47 -7.13 -12.15
CA ALA A 19 6.16 -6.50 -12.19
C ALA A 19 5.46 -6.72 -13.54
N PHE A 20 6.19 -6.53 -14.65
CA PHE A 20 5.66 -6.78 -15.99
C PHE A 20 5.25 -8.26 -16.17
N ILE A 21 6.10 -9.20 -15.76
CA ILE A 21 5.80 -10.65 -15.84
C ILE A 21 4.56 -10.98 -15.00
N ASN A 22 4.47 -10.44 -13.79
CA ASN A 22 3.32 -10.69 -12.91
C ASN A 22 2.02 -10.12 -13.50
N ILE A 23 2.02 -8.87 -13.95
CA ILE A 23 0.83 -8.21 -14.54
C ILE A 23 0.40 -8.94 -15.81
N TYR A 24 1.35 -9.25 -16.72
CA TYR A 24 1.07 -10.00 -17.94
C TYR A 24 0.52 -11.39 -17.63
N GLY A 25 1.11 -12.09 -16.65
CA GLY A 25 0.63 -13.38 -16.18
C GLY A 25 -0.81 -13.32 -15.66
N ASN A 26 -1.15 -12.30 -14.86
CA ASN A 26 -2.53 -12.09 -14.39
C ASN A 26 -3.51 -11.81 -15.54
N MET A 27 -3.11 -10.98 -16.51
CA MET A 27 -3.95 -10.70 -17.71
C MET A 27 -4.25 -11.96 -18.53
N LYS A 28 -3.32 -12.91 -18.56
CA LYS A 28 -3.44 -14.14 -19.35
C LYS A 28 -3.85 -15.36 -18.52
N GLY A 29 -4.03 -15.22 -17.21
CA GLY A 29 -4.34 -16.35 -16.31
C GLY A 29 -3.22 -17.38 -16.21
N LEU A 30 -1.96 -16.95 -16.31
CA LEU A 30 -0.78 -17.84 -16.27
C LEU A 30 -0.29 -18.03 -14.82
N ALA A 31 0.08 -19.26 -14.47
CA ALA A 31 0.61 -19.60 -13.13
C ALA A 31 1.87 -18.81 -12.74
N ILE A 32 2.63 -18.31 -13.71
CA ILE A 32 3.82 -17.49 -13.47
C ILE A 32 3.51 -16.24 -12.63
N ALA A 33 2.29 -15.70 -12.70
CA ALA A 33 1.87 -14.56 -11.90
C ALA A 33 2.03 -14.84 -10.39
N GLY A 34 1.50 -15.97 -9.92
CA GLY A 34 1.62 -16.40 -8.53
C GLY A 34 3.06 -16.68 -8.11
N THR A 35 3.85 -17.31 -8.99
CA THR A 35 5.24 -17.66 -8.71
C THR A 35 6.13 -16.42 -8.51
N VAL A 36 5.91 -15.37 -9.31
CA VAL A 36 6.73 -14.13 -9.26
C VAL A 36 6.25 -13.17 -8.15
N LYS A 37 4.98 -13.25 -7.73
CA LYS A 37 4.37 -12.33 -6.79
C LYS A 37 5.19 -12.14 -5.49
N PRO A 38 5.71 -13.16 -4.80
CA PRO A 38 6.49 -13.00 -3.58
C PRO A 38 7.83 -12.27 -3.76
N ALA A 39 8.37 -12.19 -4.98
CA ALA A 39 9.63 -11.50 -5.24
C ALA A 39 9.46 -9.98 -5.44
N LEU A 40 8.27 -9.49 -5.73
CA LEU A 40 8.01 -8.10 -6.10
C LEU A 40 8.41 -7.11 -5.01
N LEU A 41 7.85 -7.28 -3.81
CA LEU A 41 8.10 -6.34 -2.71
C LEU A 41 9.52 -6.43 -2.13
N PRO A 42 10.17 -7.61 -2.01
CA PRO A 42 11.59 -7.69 -1.71
C PRO A 42 12.47 -6.93 -2.70
N LEU A 43 12.22 -7.02 -4.01
CA LEU A 43 12.95 -6.26 -5.02
C LEU A 43 12.74 -4.75 -4.87
N LEU A 44 11.51 -4.31 -4.57
CA LEU A 44 11.23 -2.91 -4.26
C LEU A 44 11.91 -2.48 -2.95
N ALA A 45 11.95 -3.33 -1.92
CA ALA A 45 12.62 -3.06 -0.66
C ALA A 45 14.13 -2.88 -0.83
N VAL A 46 14.77 -3.74 -1.63
CA VAL A 46 16.18 -3.58 -2.01
C VAL A 46 16.41 -2.27 -2.78
N THR A 47 15.54 -1.96 -3.76
CA THR A 47 15.58 -0.69 -4.49
C THR A 47 15.50 0.50 -3.53
N THR A 48 14.57 0.45 -2.57
CA THR A 48 14.36 1.48 -1.55
C THR A 48 15.60 1.63 -0.66
N LEU A 49 16.19 0.53 -0.19
CA LEU A 49 17.40 0.55 0.65
C LEU A 49 18.58 1.18 -0.08
N VAL A 50 18.82 0.78 -1.32
CA VAL A 50 19.94 1.32 -2.12
C VAL A 50 19.70 2.81 -2.42
N ALA A 51 18.47 3.21 -2.78
CA ALA A 51 18.13 4.61 -3.05
C ALA A 51 18.19 5.50 -1.79
N ALA A 52 17.96 4.92 -0.61
CA ALA A 52 18.10 5.61 0.68
C ALA A 52 19.56 5.73 1.16
N GLY A 53 20.49 4.96 0.60
CA GLY A 53 21.86 4.85 1.06
C GLY A 53 22.03 3.96 2.30
N GLY A 54 21.13 3.00 2.50
CA GLY A 54 21.15 2.05 3.62
C GLY A 54 19.95 2.18 4.58
N ALA A 55 19.93 1.32 5.60
CA ALA A 55 18.85 1.24 6.60
C ALA A 55 19.14 2.08 7.88
N ASP A 56 19.98 3.09 7.79
CA ASP A 56 20.53 3.81 8.96
C ASP A 56 19.49 4.63 9.71
N THR A 57 18.40 5.03 9.03
CA THR A 57 17.36 5.82 9.68
C THR A 57 16.13 4.98 10.04
N ARG A 58 15.47 5.40 11.13
CA ARG A 58 14.22 4.82 11.59
C ARG A 58 13.15 4.81 10.47
N ASP A 59 13.11 5.87 9.68
CA ASP A 59 12.11 6.01 8.61
C ASP A 59 12.36 5.06 7.44
N THR A 60 13.64 4.85 7.05
CA THR A 60 13.97 3.84 6.03
C THR A 60 13.62 2.43 6.50
N ARG A 61 13.90 2.11 7.79
CA ARG A 61 13.54 0.81 8.36
C ARG A 61 12.03 0.58 8.37
N ARG A 62 11.23 1.60 8.74
CA ARG A 62 9.75 1.52 8.69
C ARG A 62 9.24 1.32 7.28
N LEU A 63 9.82 2.02 6.31
CA LEU A 63 9.44 1.90 4.91
C LEU A 63 9.71 0.50 4.37
N VAL A 64 10.90 -0.05 4.63
CA VAL A 64 11.26 -1.41 4.23
C VAL A 64 10.39 -2.45 4.96
N LEU A 65 10.12 -2.25 6.24
CA LEU A 65 9.22 -3.13 7.01
C LEU A 65 7.81 -3.14 6.41
N ALA A 66 7.27 -1.98 6.01
CA ALA A 66 5.97 -1.91 5.35
C ALA A 66 5.95 -2.73 4.04
N GLN A 67 7.01 -2.66 3.24
CA GLN A 67 7.15 -3.43 2.01
C GLN A 67 7.26 -4.95 2.28
N LEU A 68 8.05 -5.36 3.29
CA LEU A 68 8.16 -6.77 3.65
C LEU A 68 6.85 -7.34 4.23
N LEU A 69 6.11 -6.55 5.00
CA LEU A 69 4.77 -6.91 5.46
C LEU A 69 3.80 -7.03 4.28
N GLY A 70 3.90 -6.16 3.27
CA GLY A 70 3.19 -6.30 2.01
C GLY A 70 3.52 -7.61 1.29
N CYS A 71 4.82 -7.98 1.21
CA CYS A 71 5.25 -9.27 0.67
C CYS A 71 4.61 -10.46 1.42
N THR A 72 4.55 -10.38 2.75
CA THR A 72 3.90 -11.41 3.57
C THR A 72 2.42 -11.50 3.24
N GLY A 73 1.73 -10.37 3.14
CA GLY A 73 0.32 -10.31 2.72
C GLY A 73 0.09 -10.92 1.34
N ASP A 74 0.91 -10.52 0.35
CA ASP A 74 0.87 -11.04 -1.01
C ASP A 74 1.05 -12.56 -1.06
N THR A 75 1.97 -13.08 -0.27
CA THR A 75 2.28 -14.51 -0.22
C THR A 75 1.13 -15.29 0.43
N LEU A 76 0.55 -14.77 1.52
CA LEU A 76 -0.59 -15.41 2.19
C LEU A 76 -1.82 -15.44 1.29
N LEU A 77 -2.08 -14.39 0.52
CA LEU A 77 -3.19 -14.34 -0.42
C LEU A 77 -3.02 -15.26 -1.66
N LEU A 78 -1.89 -15.93 -1.83
CA LEU A 78 -1.76 -17.02 -2.82
C LEU A 78 -2.48 -18.30 -2.39
N PHE A 79 -2.76 -18.45 -1.11
CA PHE A 79 -3.47 -19.60 -0.56
C PHE A 79 -4.95 -19.28 -0.37
N THR A 80 -5.82 -20.20 -0.71
CA THR A 80 -7.26 -20.07 -0.54
C THR A 80 -7.70 -20.39 0.89
N GLY A 81 -8.74 -19.73 1.36
CA GLY A 81 -9.37 -20.02 2.65
C GLY A 81 -9.34 -18.85 3.63
N PHE A 82 -10.13 -18.97 4.68
CA PHE A 82 -10.35 -17.92 5.68
C PHE A 82 -9.06 -17.47 6.38
N TYR A 83 -8.27 -18.42 6.91
CA TYR A 83 -7.06 -18.09 7.67
C TYR A 83 -5.97 -17.40 6.83
N PRO A 84 -5.62 -17.85 5.60
CA PRO A 84 -4.71 -17.13 4.74
C PRO A 84 -5.20 -15.71 4.39
N PHE A 85 -6.50 -15.55 4.13
CA PHE A 85 -7.09 -14.24 3.85
C PHE A 85 -6.94 -13.28 5.04
N ILE A 86 -7.34 -13.70 6.25
CA ILE A 86 -7.17 -12.90 7.47
C ILE A 86 -5.70 -12.61 7.76
N GLY A 87 -4.82 -13.61 7.62
CA GLY A 87 -3.38 -13.43 7.79
C GLY A 87 -2.80 -12.41 6.82
N GLY A 88 -3.20 -12.48 5.55
CA GLY A 88 -2.82 -11.51 4.52
C GLY A 88 -3.30 -10.10 4.83
N MET A 89 -4.57 -9.97 5.21
CA MET A 89 -5.17 -8.70 5.63
C MET A 89 -4.46 -8.09 6.84
N LEU A 90 -4.12 -8.89 7.86
CA LEU A 90 -3.37 -8.42 9.03
C LEU A 90 -1.95 -7.97 8.66
N ALA A 91 -1.26 -8.69 7.77
CA ALA A 91 0.05 -8.30 7.30
C ALA A 91 0.00 -6.95 6.55
N PHE A 92 -0.96 -6.75 5.66
CA PHE A 92 -1.18 -5.47 5.00
C PHE A 92 -1.56 -4.37 5.99
N LEU A 93 -2.44 -4.65 6.95
CA LEU A 93 -2.81 -3.71 8.02
C LEU A 93 -1.56 -3.19 8.75
N MET A 94 -0.67 -4.09 9.17
CA MET A 94 0.58 -3.72 9.83
C MET A 94 1.49 -2.90 8.91
N GLY A 95 1.55 -3.22 7.63
CA GLY A 95 2.25 -2.43 6.63
C GLY A 95 1.71 -1.00 6.52
N HIS A 96 0.39 -0.84 6.48
CA HIS A 96 -0.26 0.47 6.47
C HIS A 96 0.01 1.27 7.74
N LEU A 97 0.03 0.64 8.91
CA LEU A 97 0.40 1.29 10.17
C LEU A 97 1.85 1.79 10.14
N CYS A 98 2.77 1.05 9.50
CA CYS A 98 4.13 1.52 9.27
C CYS A 98 4.15 2.79 8.38
N TYR A 99 3.38 2.82 7.27
CA TYR A 99 3.24 4.01 6.43
C TYR A 99 2.61 5.18 7.18
N ILE A 100 1.55 4.94 7.94
CA ILE A 100 0.90 5.98 8.76
C ILE A 100 1.88 6.53 9.79
N SER A 101 2.67 5.68 10.47
CA SER A 101 3.67 6.13 11.42
C SER A 101 4.78 6.97 10.78
N LEU A 102 5.04 6.75 9.50
CA LEU A 102 6.04 7.49 8.71
C LEU A 102 5.51 8.87 8.29
N PHE A 103 4.28 8.94 7.81
CA PHE A 103 3.69 10.16 7.24
C PHE A 103 2.90 10.97 8.25
N GLY A 104 2.10 10.33 9.09
CA GLY A 104 1.20 10.97 10.07
C GLY A 104 1.92 11.78 11.12
N GLY A 105 3.07 11.32 11.58
CA GLY A 105 3.88 12.03 12.56
C GLY A 105 4.27 13.47 12.14
N THR A 106 4.37 13.73 10.84
CA THR A 106 4.65 15.06 10.28
C THR A 106 3.36 15.78 9.87
N SER A 107 2.48 15.12 9.13
CA SER A 107 1.29 15.75 8.53
C SER A 107 0.19 16.09 9.53
N TRP A 108 0.10 15.38 10.66
CA TRP A 108 -0.92 15.57 11.69
C TRP A 108 -0.49 16.46 12.86
N LYS A 109 0.76 16.92 12.86
CA LYS A 109 1.31 17.72 13.95
C LYS A 109 0.40 18.95 14.23
N GLY A 110 -0.07 19.06 15.49
CA GLY A 110 -0.92 20.16 15.93
C GLY A 110 -2.40 20.01 15.57
N PHE A 111 -2.88 18.84 15.13
CA PHE A 111 -4.30 18.57 14.98
C PHE A 111 -4.96 18.39 16.36
N GLY A 112 -6.06 19.12 16.58
CA GLY A 112 -6.90 18.98 17.75
C GLY A 112 -8.20 18.22 17.45
N LEU A 113 -9.04 18.05 18.47
CA LEU A 113 -10.34 17.36 18.36
C LEU A 113 -11.24 17.95 17.25
N LYS A 114 -11.19 19.28 17.05
CA LYS A 114 -11.96 19.97 15.99
C LYS A 114 -11.61 19.49 14.58
N THR A 115 -10.41 18.94 14.37
CA THR A 115 -9.98 18.33 13.09
C THR A 115 -10.27 16.84 13.07
N TRP A 116 -9.99 16.14 14.17
CA TRP A 116 -10.14 14.70 14.25
C TRP A 116 -11.59 14.22 14.21
N ILE A 117 -12.51 14.88 14.92
CA ILE A 117 -13.92 14.45 14.98
C ILE A 117 -14.56 14.43 13.58
N PRO A 118 -14.57 15.55 12.81
CA PRO A 118 -15.16 15.51 11.47
C PRO A 118 -14.42 14.57 10.51
N ALA A 119 -13.09 14.47 10.61
CA ALA A 119 -12.32 13.54 9.79
C ALA A 119 -12.74 12.09 10.03
N LEU A 120 -12.84 11.67 11.29
CA LEU A 120 -13.24 10.30 11.64
C LEU A 120 -14.70 10.00 11.24
N VAL A 121 -15.61 10.96 11.37
CA VAL A 121 -17.02 10.81 10.93
C VAL A 121 -17.08 10.62 9.42
N ILE A 122 -16.37 11.45 8.65
CA ILE A 122 -16.33 11.33 7.17
C ILE A 122 -15.71 10.00 6.76
N MET A 123 -14.57 9.63 7.33
CA MET A 123 -13.91 8.35 7.05
C MET A 123 -14.81 7.16 7.37
N GLY A 124 -15.45 7.17 8.54
CA GLY A 124 -16.40 6.11 8.93
C GLY A 124 -17.59 6.01 7.99
N GLY A 125 -18.12 7.15 7.54
CA GLY A 125 -19.20 7.18 6.54
C GLY A 125 -18.78 6.57 5.18
N ILE A 126 -17.56 6.90 4.71
CA ILE A 126 -17.00 6.33 3.47
C ILE A 126 -16.80 4.81 3.62
N VAL A 127 -16.20 4.36 4.71
CA VAL A 127 -15.97 2.93 4.98
C VAL A 127 -17.30 2.18 5.06
N ALA A 128 -18.28 2.70 5.79
CA ALA A 128 -19.61 2.09 5.89
C ALA A 128 -20.31 2.00 4.53
N GLY A 129 -20.18 3.04 3.69
CA GLY A 129 -20.70 3.04 2.32
C GLY A 129 -20.03 1.98 1.43
N LEU A 130 -18.71 1.87 1.48
CA LEU A 130 -17.96 0.86 0.72
C LEU A 130 -18.29 -0.57 1.17
N ILE A 131 -18.36 -0.82 2.47
CA ILE A 131 -18.72 -2.13 3.04
C ILE A 131 -20.12 -2.57 2.57
N ARG A 132 -21.09 -1.64 2.58
CA ARG A 132 -22.42 -1.90 2.05
C ARG A 132 -22.42 -2.18 0.55
N LEU A 133 -21.63 -1.41 -0.20
CA LEU A 133 -21.54 -1.57 -1.66
C LEU A 133 -20.92 -2.93 -2.04
N ILE A 134 -19.92 -3.39 -1.28
CA ILE A 134 -19.23 -4.67 -1.52
C ILE A 134 -20.07 -5.85 -1.00
N GLY A 135 -20.98 -5.62 -0.07
CA GLY A 135 -21.82 -6.67 0.52
C GLY A 135 -21.10 -7.50 1.60
N VAL A 136 -20.20 -6.88 2.34
CA VAL A 136 -19.47 -7.59 3.42
C VAL A 136 -20.37 -7.83 4.62
N GLU A 137 -20.51 -9.09 5.02
CA GLU A 137 -21.35 -9.53 6.14
C GLU A 137 -20.62 -10.53 7.05
N GLY A 138 -21.22 -10.86 8.19
CA GLY A 138 -20.74 -11.90 9.12
C GLY A 138 -19.42 -11.52 9.81
N ASP A 139 -18.58 -12.53 10.04
CA ASP A 139 -17.37 -12.44 10.86
C ASP A 139 -16.31 -11.48 10.27
N LEU A 140 -16.38 -11.19 8.98
CA LEU A 140 -15.45 -10.29 8.29
C LEU A 140 -15.85 -8.81 8.39
N LEU A 141 -17.06 -8.48 8.84
CA LEU A 141 -17.55 -7.11 8.91
C LEU A 141 -16.65 -6.22 9.78
N VAL A 142 -16.36 -6.64 11.01
CA VAL A 142 -15.53 -5.86 11.94
C VAL A 142 -14.08 -5.73 11.47
N PRO A 143 -13.39 -6.83 11.07
CA PRO A 143 -12.05 -6.74 10.48
C PRO A 143 -11.97 -5.80 9.29
N MET A 144 -12.93 -5.85 8.35
CA MET A 144 -12.97 -4.99 7.17
C MET A 144 -13.24 -3.53 7.52
N CYS A 145 -14.08 -3.25 8.53
CA CYS A 145 -14.27 -1.88 9.04
C CYS A 145 -12.96 -1.30 9.58
N VAL A 146 -12.25 -2.06 10.42
CA VAL A 146 -10.95 -1.64 10.98
C VAL A 146 -9.93 -1.41 9.88
N TYR A 147 -9.84 -2.34 8.94
CA TYR A 147 -8.94 -2.24 7.80
C TYR A 147 -9.24 -1.00 6.94
N GLY A 148 -10.50 -0.78 6.58
CA GLY A 148 -10.93 0.38 5.82
C GLY A 148 -10.63 1.71 6.53
N MET A 149 -10.80 1.77 7.86
CA MET A 149 -10.43 2.96 8.64
C MET A 149 -8.93 3.24 8.60
N VAL A 150 -8.09 2.21 8.62
CA VAL A 150 -6.62 2.37 8.50
C VAL A 150 -6.24 2.87 7.10
N LEU A 151 -6.87 2.37 6.04
CA LEU A 151 -6.69 2.90 4.68
C LEU A 151 -7.10 4.38 4.59
N MET A 152 -8.23 4.76 5.17
CA MET A 152 -8.66 6.16 5.22
C MET A 152 -7.67 7.04 5.99
N LEU A 153 -7.08 6.56 7.08
CA LEU A 153 -6.02 7.27 7.81
C LEU A 153 -4.75 7.46 6.97
N LEU A 154 -4.41 6.49 6.11
CA LEU A 154 -3.29 6.63 5.18
C LEU A 154 -3.57 7.72 4.13
N ILE A 155 -4.77 7.74 3.54
CA ILE A 155 -5.20 8.82 2.63
C ILE A 155 -5.17 10.17 3.36
N PHE A 156 -5.69 10.23 4.58
CA PHE A 156 -5.69 11.46 5.39
C PHE A 156 -4.28 11.95 5.70
N SER A 157 -3.31 11.05 5.89
CA SER A 157 -1.90 11.41 6.04
C SER A 157 -1.36 12.13 4.79
N GLY A 158 -1.61 11.56 3.62
CA GLY A 158 -1.21 12.16 2.35
C GLY A 158 -1.89 13.51 2.09
N LEU A 159 -3.23 13.56 2.27
CA LEU A 159 -4.04 14.75 2.07
C LEU A 159 -3.60 15.89 3.00
N SER A 160 -3.44 15.60 4.29
CA SER A 160 -2.95 16.56 5.27
C SER A 160 -1.55 17.06 4.93
N GLY A 161 -0.69 16.17 4.42
CA GLY A 161 0.66 16.52 3.97
C GLY A 161 0.64 17.48 2.79
N VAL A 162 -0.23 17.27 1.81
CA VAL A 162 -0.39 18.16 0.64
C VAL A 162 -0.78 19.57 1.07
N PHE A 163 -1.75 19.72 1.98
CA PHE A 163 -2.25 21.03 2.38
C PHE A 163 -1.39 21.75 3.42
N ARG A 164 -0.66 21.02 4.26
CA ARG A 164 0.05 21.60 5.40
C ARG A 164 1.57 21.57 5.30
N CYS A 165 2.10 20.61 4.57
CA CYS A 165 3.54 20.44 4.40
C CYS A 165 3.97 20.93 3.03
N ARG A 166 5.07 21.68 2.96
CA ARG A 166 5.58 22.16 1.67
C ARG A 166 6.29 21.02 0.93
N GLY A 167 5.95 20.82 -0.35
CA GLY A 167 6.71 19.97 -1.27
C GLY A 167 5.85 18.95 -2.04
N ASN A 168 6.27 18.72 -3.28
CA ASN A 168 5.57 17.86 -4.23
C ASN A 168 5.57 16.37 -3.84
N ALA A 169 6.46 15.96 -2.90
CA ALA A 169 6.53 14.58 -2.42
C ALA A 169 5.22 14.11 -1.76
N TRP A 170 4.44 15.03 -1.17
CA TRP A 170 3.16 14.70 -0.55
C TRP A 170 2.07 14.32 -1.56
N TRP A 171 2.16 14.82 -2.79
CA TRP A 171 1.30 14.36 -3.89
C TRP A 171 1.58 12.90 -4.26
N LEU A 172 2.85 12.46 -4.20
CA LEU A 172 3.20 11.05 -4.39
C LEU A 172 2.61 10.18 -3.27
N VAL A 173 2.68 10.64 -2.02
CA VAL A 173 2.08 9.93 -0.88
C VAL A 173 0.57 9.83 -1.03
N LEU A 174 -0.11 10.92 -1.37
CA LEU A 174 -1.57 10.94 -1.56
C LEU A 174 -1.98 10.02 -2.72
N ALA A 175 -1.33 10.15 -3.88
CA ALA A 175 -1.61 9.29 -5.03
C ALA A 175 -1.36 7.81 -4.72
N GLY A 176 -0.26 7.50 -4.02
CA GLY A 176 0.04 6.15 -3.56
C GLY A 176 -1.02 5.61 -2.60
N ALA A 177 -1.48 6.42 -1.63
CA ALA A 177 -2.52 6.02 -0.68
C ALA A 177 -3.87 5.75 -1.38
N LEU A 178 -4.25 6.60 -2.34
CA LEU A 178 -5.48 6.42 -3.13
C LEU A 178 -5.43 5.16 -3.98
N LEU A 179 -4.32 4.93 -4.70
CA LEU A 179 -4.15 3.73 -5.51
C LEU A 179 -4.11 2.46 -4.67
N PHE A 180 -3.51 2.52 -3.47
CA PHE A 180 -3.48 1.39 -2.55
C PHE A 180 -4.89 1.04 -2.08
N THR A 181 -5.65 2.05 -1.63
CA THR A 181 -7.04 1.87 -1.19
C THR A 181 -7.91 1.32 -2.32
N PHE A 182 -7.70 1.79 -3.55
CA PHE A 182 -8.42 1.28 -4.71
C PHE A 182 -8.06 -0.20 -5.00
N SER A 183 -6.78 -0.55 -4.94
CA SER A 183 -6.31 -1.93 -5.09
C SER A 183 -6.95 -2.87 -4.06
N ASP A 184 -6.97 -2.45 -2.79
CA ASP A 184 -7.52 -3.27 -1.71
C ASP A 184 -9.05 -3.37 -1.77
N ALA A 185 -9.73 -2.33 -2.24
CA ALA A 185 -11.15 -2.38 -2.54
C ALA A 185 -11.48 -3.39 -3.66
N LEU A 186 -10.59 -3.52 -4.67
CA LEU A 186 -10.73 -4.54 -5.70
C LEU A 186 -10.49 -5.97 -5.17
N ILE A 187 -9.54 -6.15 -4.23
CA ILE A 187 -9.35 -7.45 -3.55
C ILE A 187 -10.63 -7.84 -2.78
N ALA A 188 -11.22 -6.89 -2.06
CA ALA A 188 -12.47 -7.12 -1.35
C ALA A 188 -13.60 -7.45 -2.34
N LEU A 189 -13.73 -6.67 -3.41
CA LEU A 189 -14.74 -6.93 -4.45
C LEU A 189 -14.59 -8.32 -5.06
N GLU A 190 -13.35 -8.74 -5.40
CA GLU A 190 -13.07 -10.07 -5.95
C GLU A 190 -13.42 -11.19 -4.96
N THR A 191 -13.12 -10.96 -3.66
CA THR A 191 -13.35 -11.94 -2.60
C THR A 191 -14.84 -12.17 -2.31
N PHE A 192 -15.67 -11.11 -2.40
CA PHE A 192 -17.10 -11.16 -2.09
C PHE A 192 -18.00 -11.22 -3.34
N SER A 193 -17.43 -11.16 -4.54
CA SER A 193 -18.19 -11.29 -5.79
C SER A 193 -18.48 -12.75 -6.12
N GLU A 194 -19.71 -13.04 -6.53
CA GLU A 194 -20.11 -14.37 -7.02
C GLU A 194 -19.51 -14.68 -8.41
N GLU A 195 -19.22 -13.63 -9.20
CA GLU A 195 -18.68 -13.77 -10.55
C GLU A 195 -17.26 -13.20 -10.66
N PRO A 196 -16.23 -14.07 -10.87
CA PRO A 196 -14.86 -13.61 -11.04
C PRO A 196 -14.68 -12.75 -12.29
N GLN A 197 -14.18 -11.54 -12.13
CA GLN A 197 -13.91 -10.62 -13.23
C GLN A 197 -12.46 -10.75 -13.70
N ARG A 198 -12.23 -11.18 -14.96
CA ARG A 198 -10.87 -11.46 -15.51
C ARG A 198 -9.91 -10.28 -15.47
N TRP A 199 -10.41 -9.04 -15.45
CA TRP A 199 -9.57 -7.84 -15.43
C TRP A 199 -9.11 -7.45 -14.02
N ILE A 200 -9.80 -7.89 -12.96
CA ILE A 200 -9.53 -7.50 -11.57
C ILE A 200 -8.11 -7.88 -11.12
N PRO A 201 -7.62 -9.12 -11.25
CA PRO A 201 -6.28 -9.49 -10.75
C PRO A 201 -5.15 -8.64 -11.34
N ALA A 202 -5.21 -8.36 -12.64
CA ALA A 202 -4.22 -7.51 -13.29
C ALA A 202 -4.31 -6.05 -12.80
N THR A 203 -5.52 -5.52 -12.63
CA THR A 203 -5.75 -4.14 -12.15
C THR A 203 -5.29 -3.99 -10.70
N ILE A 204 -5.56 -4.96 -9.84
CA ILE A 204 -5.02 -5.02 -8.47
C ILE A 204 -3.50 -4.86 -8.52
N MET A 205 -2.81 -5.66 -9.31
CA MET A 205 -1.35 -5.63 -9.35
C MET A 205 -0.79 -4.33 -9.92
N VAL A 206 -1.38 -3.77 -10.97
CA VAL A 206 -0.97 -2.47 -11.53
C VAL A 206 -1.10 -1.37 -10.48
N THR A 207 -2.27 -1.26 -9.85
CA THR A 207 -2.55 -0.19 -8.88
C THR A 207 -1.76 -0.37 -7.59
N TYR A 208 -1.59 -1.60 -7.11
CA TYR A 208 -0.81 -1.94 -5.94
C TYR A 208 0.68 -1.63 -6.10
N LEU A 209 1.31 -2.11 -7.19
CA LEU A 209 2.74 -1.88 -7.42
C LEU A 209 3.05 -0.40 -7.70
N ALA A 210 2.15 0.31 -8.38
CA ALA A 210 2.22 1.76 -8.51
C ALA A 210 2.10 2.46 -7.15
N ALA A 211 1.15 2.05 -6.29
CA ALA A 211 0.96 2.58 -4.95
C ALA A 211 2.22 2.41 -4.08
N GLN A 212 2.76 1.20 -4.02
CA GLN A 212 3.97 0.88 -3.27
C GLN A 212 5.17 1.71 -3.74
N SER A 213 5.32 1.86 -5.06
CA SER A 213 6.40 2.68 -5.65
C SER A 213 6.25 4.17 -5.32
N LEU A 214 5.03 4.71 -5.40
CA LEU A 214 4.74 6.11 -5.10
C LEU A 214 4.92 6.42 -3.61
N LEU A 215 4.47 5.55 -2.70
CA LEU A 215 4.69 5.69 -1.27
C LEU A 215 6.18 5.68 -0.92
N ALA A 216 6.94 4.75 -1.53
CA ALA A 216 8.38 4.69 -1.36
C ALA A 216 9.09 5.96 -1.88
N ALA A 217 8.75 6.40 -3.09
CA ALA A 217 9.29 7.61 -3.68
C ALA A 217 8.95 8.85 -2.83
N GLY A 218 7.69 8.98 -2.38
CA GLY A 218 7.24 10.05 -1.50
C GLY A 218 8.04 10.10 -0.20
N ALA A 219 8.20 8.96 0.48
CA ALA A 219 8.97 8.85 1.72
C ALA A 219 10.44 9.26 1.54
N LEU A 220 11.08 8.79 0.47
CA LEU A 220 12.48 9.10 0.16
C LEU A 220 12.69 10.60 -0.18
N HIS A 221 11.71 11.26 -0.80
CA HIS A 221 11.80 12.69 -1.12
C HIS A 221 11.48 13.60 0.07
N ILE A 222 10.55 13.22 0.95
CA ILE A 222 10.26 13.95 2.19
C ILE A 222 11.51 13.98 3.09
N LYS A 223 12.23 12.87 3.19
CA LYS A 223 13.44 12.73 4.03
C LYS A 223 14.63 13.59 3.57
N LYS A 224 14.73 13.91 2.28
CA LYS A 224 15.85 14.68 1.71
C LYS A 224 15.78 16.20 1.97
N ARG A 225 14.78 16.67 2.68
CA ARG A 225 14.60 18.06 3.09
C ARG A 225 14.81 18.25 4.58
#